data_00cc8828cda4d54fc1819707bb666837
#
_entry.id   00cc8828cda4d54fc1819707bb666837
#
_cell.length_a   1.000
_cell.length_b   1.000
_cell.length_c   1.000
_cell.angle_alpha   90.00
_cell.angle_beta   90.00
_cell.angle_gamma   90.00
#
_symmetry.space_group_name_H-M   'P 1'
#
loop_
_entity.id
_entity.type
_entity.pdbx_description
1 polymer ?
#
loop_
_entity_poly.entity_id
_entity_poly.type
_entity_poly.pdbx_seq_one_letter_code
_entity_poly.pdbx_strand_id
1 'polypeptide(L)'
;MNTLTSLDDKNKNKTEYIDMNIWNIYQETLKSAQSKREYYFALKDVCIYSRKAFLDINHIDAQAYFNYLRTTRLKASTITARQAKLRSISNFLIRQANLLDIEYSYNPFANINFMPETSFYIDSSHVPDITELDTLLSHASSDPELYLVLALVIKCGLSTGEICQIRMSDFFLDSIGYPYLKIAFKGKSRDIKISSDVVDILNAYANLKCPSTYLFENRNKKPLRVRDLERHYQKLFFDVSYTLSDIRNGAIAAMLAQGIPQAAVAAYLGITPVWLRRFEPHIPEMGLQAIDLNRITIKSLG
;
A
#
# COMPACT_ATOMS: atom_id res chain seq x y z
N MET A 1 3.15 32.42 17.36
CA MET A 1 4.10 33.49 17.04
C MET A 1 5.45 32.84 16.89
N ASN A 2 5.87 32.65 15.74
CA ASN A 2 6.95 33.15 14.94
C ASN A 2 7.08 32.32 13.68
N THR A 3 6.64 32.94 12.65
CA THR A 3 6.94 32.68 11.25
C THR A 3 8.44 32.74 11.02
N LEU A 4 9.07 31.60 10.80
CA LEU A 4 10.36 31.45 10.16
C LEU A 4 10.14 30.81 8.78
N THR A 5 9.50 31.56 7.92
CA THR A 5 9.42 31.28 6.50
C THR A 5 9.75 32.57 5.74
N SER A 6 10.60 32.42 4.75
CA SER A 6 10.75 33.38 3.62
C SER A 6 11.82 34.45 3.68
N LEU A 7 13.05 34.19 4.12
CA LEU A 7 14.12 35.15 3.78
C LEU A 7 15.46 34.53 3.32
N ASP A 8 15.58 33.20 3.17
CA ASP A 8 16.87 32.58 2.80
C ASP A 8 16.92 31.94 1.39
N ASP A 9 15.88 32.08 0.57
CA ASP A 9 15.81 31.39 -0.71
C ASP A 9 16.36 32.12 -1.92
N LYS A 10 16.97 33.30 -1.76
CA LYS A 10 17.42 34.08 -2.93
C LYS A 10 18.92 34.29 -3.09
N ASN A 11 19.75 33.81 -2.17
CA ASN A 11 21.20 33.97 -2.36
C ASN A 11 22.01 32.99 -1.52
N LYS A 12 21.97 31.69 -1.84
CA LYS A 12 23.02 30.74 -1.43
C LYS A 12 23.26 29.77 -2.55
N ASN A 13 24.54 29.60 -2.89
CA ASN A 13 25.10 28.52 -3.73
C ASN A 13 24.23 27.28 -3.59
N LYS A 14 23.62 26.79 -4.69
CA LYS A 14 22.96 25.50 -4.74
C LYS A 14 23.97 24.46 -4.27
N THR A 15 23.92 24.10 -3.01
CA THR A 15 24.59 22.89 -2.52
C THR A 15 23.95 21.76 -3.29
N GLU A 16 24.64 21.21 -4.23
CA GLU A 16 24.17 20.10 -5.04
C GLU A 16 24.09 18.91 -4.09
N TYR A 17 22.91 18.44 -3.76
CA TYR A 17 22.71 17.38 -2.78
C TYR A 17 23.37 16.06 -3.23
N ILE A 18 23.42 15.85 -4.54
CA ILE A 18 24.08 14.75 -5.25
C ILE A 18 24.28 15.22 -6.71
N ASP A 19 25.34 14.74 -7.36
CA ASP A 19 25.51 14.93 -8.79
C ASP A 19 24.28 14.41 -9.56
N MET A 20 23.71 15.25 -10.42
CA MET A 20 22.50 14.94 -11.16
C MET A 20 22.67 13.78 -12.15
N ASN A 21 23.87 13.54 -12.65
CA ASN A 21 24.15 12.36 -13.50
C ASN A 21 24.04 11.08 -12.68
N ILE A 22 24.64 11.07 -11.48
CA ILE A 22 24.54 9.96 -10.54
C ILE A 22 23.08 9.72 -10.16
N TRP A 23 22.33 10.78 -9.84
CA TRP A 23 20.91 10.66 -9.51
C TRP A 23 20.11 10.11 -10.69
N ASN A 24 20.35 10.59 -11.90
CA ASN A 24 19.65 10.12 -13.09
C ASN A 24 19.86 8.62 -13.35
N ILE A 25 21.10 8.13 -13.17
CA ILE A 25 21.40 6.69 -13.28
C ILE A 25 20.66 5.88 -12.19
N TYR A 26 20.67 6.37 -10.94
CA TYR A 26 19.96 5.69 -9.85
C TYR A 26 18.45 5.64 -10.08
N GLN A 27 17.83 6.75 -10.45
CA GLN A 27 16.37 6.84 -10.60
C GLN A 27 15.82 5.91 -11.70
N GLU A 28 16.64 5.50 -12.70
CA GLU A 28 16.22 4.53 -13.71
C GLU A 28 16.02 3.13 -13.12
N THR A 29 16.61 2.83 -11.96
CA THR A 29 16.33 1.59 -11.24
C THR A 29 14.94 1.58 -10.56
N LEU A 30 14.31 2.75 -10.43
CA LEU A 30 13.03 2.93 -9.76
C LEU A 30 11.86 2.86 -10.74
N LYS A 31 10.88 1.98 -10.46
CA LYS A 31 9.79 1.63 -11.37
C LYS A 31 8.72 2.71 -11.54
N SER A 32 8.58 3.66 -10.60
CA SER A 32 7.49 4.63 -10.65
C SER A 32 7.97 6.06 -10.39
N ALA A 33 7.29 7.02 -11.01
CA ALA A 33 7.55 8.45 -10.77
C ALA A 33 7.33 8.85 -9.29
N GLN A 34 6.40 8.18 -8.59
CA GLN A 34 6.18 8.39 -7.16
C GLN A 34 7.40 7.93 -6.35
N SER A 35 7.93 6.73 -6.63
CA SER A 35 9.15 6.25 -5.96
C SER A 35 10.33 7.19 -6.22
N LYS A 36 10.54 7.63 -7.48
CA LYS A 36 11.60 8.59 -7.82
C LYS A 36 11.53 9.85 -6.93
N ARG A 37 10.34 10.43 -6.78
CA ARG A 37 10.10 11.59 -5.91
C ARG A 37 10.36 11.32 -4.43
N GLU A 38 9.87 10.19 -3.92
CA GLU A 38 10.03 9.85 -2.50
C GLU A 38 11.48 9.55 -2.12
N TYR A 39 12.24 8.89 -3.00
CA TYR A 39 13.65 8.62 -2.78
C TYR A 39 14.46 9.92 -2.83
N TYR A 40 14.19 10.79 -3.82
CA TYR A 40 14.84 12.09 -3.91
C TYR A 40 14.53 12.98 -2.70
N PHE A 41 13.28 12.95 -2.23
CA PHE A 41 12.89 13.68 -1.03
C PHE A 41 13.67 13.19 0.20
N ALA A 42 13.82 11.88 0.40
CA ALA A 42 14.59 11.33 1.51
C ALA A 42 16.07 11.74 1.45
N LEU A 43 16.67 11.69 0.24
CA LEU A 43 18.04 12.14 0.00
C LEU A 43 18.19 13.63 0.31
N LYS A 44 17.32 14.47 -0.26
CA LYS A 44 17.35 15.92 -0.04
C LYS A 44 17.23 16.27 1.45
N ASP A 45 16.31 15.60 2.15
CA ASP A 45 16.01 15.89 3.55
C ASP A 45 17.22 15.61 4.47
N VAL A 46 17.93 14.50 4.27
CA VAL A 46 19.14 14.20 5.05
C VAL A 46 20.29 15.17 4.72
N CYS A 47 20.43 15.55 3.45
CA CYS A 47 21.46 16.51 3.03
C CYS A 47 21.22 17.92 3.65
N ILE A 48 19.97 18.37 3.67
CA ILE A 48 19.59 19.64 4.30
C ILE A 48 19.88 19.60 5.82
N TYR A 49 19.50 18.50 6.47
CA TYR A 49 19.75 18.34 7.91
C TYR A 49 21.24 18.36 8.24
N SER A 50 22.04 17.56 7.53
CA SER A 50 23.49 17.43 7.77
C SER A 50 24.30 18.60 7.20
N ARG A 51 23.71 19.44 6.33
CA ARG A 51 24.37 20.49 5.56
C ARG A 51 25.56 19.99 4.73
N LYS A 52 25.43 18.77 4.20
CA LYS A 52 26.46 18.07 3.41
C LYS A 52 25.86 17.52 2.13
N ALA A 53 26.68 17.33 1.11
CA ALA A 53 26.31 16.52 -0.04
C ALA A 53 26.14 15.04 0.39
N PHE A 54 25.36 14.28 -0.36
CA PHE A 54 25.03 12.90 0.04
C PHE A 54 26.26 11.99 0.17
N LEU A 55 27.26 12.19 -0.69
CA LEU A 55 28.51 11.42 -0.66
C LEU A 55 29.37 11.71 0.58
N ASP A 56 29.21 12.88 1.18
CA ASP A 56 29.97 13.33 2.36
C ASP A 56 29.32 12.95 3.70
N ILE A 57 28.11 12.35 3.65
CA ILE A 57 27.40 11.93 4.86
C ILE A 57 28.07 10.70 5.45
N ASN A 58 28.51 10.82 6.69
CA ASN A 58 29.06 9.72 7.45
C ASN A 58 28.05 9.09 8.41
N HIS A 59 28.46 8.03 9.14
CA HIS A 59 27.58 7.32 10.07
C HIS A 59 27.10 8.20 11.23
N ILE A 60 27.91 9.14 11.70
CA ILE A 60 27.56 10.06 12.81
C ILE A 60 26.45 11.01 12.33
N ASP A 61 26.58 11.57 11.12
CA ASP A 61 25.57 12.42 10.51
C ASP A 61 24.24 11.67 10.34
N ALA A 62 24.32 10.44 9.84
CA ALA A 62 23.17 9.57 9.63
C ALA A 62 22.47 9.25 10.97
N GLN A 63 23.24 8.87 12.02
CA GLN A 63 22.69 8.60 13.35
C GLN A 63 22.04 9.85 13.96
N ALA A 64 22.68 11.01 13.84
CA ALA A 64 22.12 12.28 14.32
C ALA A 64 20.80 12.64 13.62
N TYR A 65 20.73 12.43 12.28
CA TYR A 65 19.53 12.65 11.51
C TYR A 65 18.37 11.74 11.95
N PHE A 66 18.60 10.45 12.16
CA PHE A 66 17.55 9.55 12.63
C PHE A 66 17.13 9.81 14.06
N ASN A 67 18.06 10.22 14.94
CA ASN A 67 17.72 10.70 16.29
C ASN A 67 16.83 11.94 16.24
N TYR A 68 17.12 12.88 15.35
CA TYR A 68 16.26 14.04 15.11
C TYR A 68 14.88 13.62 14.61
N LEU A 69 14.77 12.70 13.63
CA LEU A 69 13.47 12.26 13.15
C LEU A 69 12.59 11.64 14.25
N ARG A 70 13.19 11.00 15.26
CA ARG A 70 12.48 10.48 16.44
C ARG A 70 11.82 11.56 17.28
N THR A 71 12.37 12.76 17.30
CA THR A 71 11.78 13.90 18.03
C THR A 71 10.65 14.56 17.24
N THR A 72 10.48 14.19 15.99
CA THR A 72 9.40 14.70 15.14
C THR A 72 8.10 13.93 15.36
N ARG A 73 6.98 14.45 14.82
CA ARG A 73 5.68 13.75 14.84
C ARG A 73 5.53 12.66 13.75
N LEU A 74 6.64 12.22 13.15
CA LEU A 74 6.58 11.18 12.12
C LEU A 74 6.30 9.82 12.74
N LYS A 75 5.45 9.04 12.06
CA LYS A 75 5.21 7.64 12.45
C LYS A 75 6.51 6.83 12.31
N ALA A 76 6.73 5.88 13.22
CA ALA A 76 7.89 4.97 13.19
C ALA A 76 8.07 4.28 11.82
N SER A 77 6.99 3.83 11.21
CA SER A 77 6.99 3.23 9.86
C SER A 77 7.50 4.19 8.77
N THR A 78 7.20 5.48 8.89
CA THR A 78 7.70 6.51 7.95
C THR A 78 9.21 6.68 8.09
N ILE A 79 9.73 6.67 9.32
CA ILE A 79 11.18 6.80 9.57
C ILE A 79 11.91 5.54 9.06
N THR A 80 11.39 4.34 9.33
CA THR A 80 11.93 3.08 8.80
C THR A 80 11.94 3.05 7.27
N ALA A 81 10.85 3.49 6.63
CA ALA A 81 10.79 3.59 5.17
C ALA A 81 11.82 4.59 4.62
N ARG A 82 12.07 5.69 5.33
CA ARG A 82 13.09 6.69 4.96
C ARG A 82 14.50 6.10 5.07
N GLN A 83 14.79 5.37 6.15
CA GLN A 83 16.07 4.64 6.29
C GLN A 83 16.28 3.63 5.15
N ALA A 84 15.27 2.83 4.84
CA ALA A 84 15.34 1.85 3.76
C ALA A 84 15.67 2.51 2.40
N LYS A 85 15.08 3.68 2.11
CA LYS A 85 15.37 4.45 0.90
C LYS A 85 16.82 4.94 0.86
N LEU A 86 17.32 5.54 1.93
CA LEU A 86 18.70 6.03 2.02
C LEU A 86 19.71 4.90 1.92
N ARG A 87 19.45 3.75 2.60
CA ARG A 87 20.25 2.54 2.47
C ARG A 87 20.31 2.02 1.04
N SER A 88 19.18 2.06 0.33
CA SER A 88 19.10 1.62 -1.07
C SER A 88 19.95 2.48 -1.99
N ILE A 89 19.91 3.82 -1.83
CA ILE A 89 20.75 4.75 -2.59
C ILE A 89 22.23 4.46 -2.30
N SER A 90 22.63 4.40 -1.04
CA SER A 90 24.03 4.12 -0.65
C SER A 90 24.52 2.76 -1.16
N ASN A 91 23.72 1.71 -1.07
CA ASN A 91 24.09 0.40 -1.60
C ASN A 91 24.27 0.40 -3.12
N PHE A 92 23.48 1.21 -3.83
CA PHE A 92 23.65 1.39 -5.26
C PHE A 92 24.99 2.09 -5.55
N LEU A 93 25.28 3.20 -4.86
CA LEU A 93 26.54 3.96 -5.03
C LEU A 93 27.77 3.09 -4.78
N ILE A 94 27.78 2.27 -3.72
CA ILE A 94 28.87 1.31 -3.44
C ILE A 94 29.06 0.36 -4.61
N ARG A 95 27.97 -0.23 -5.12
CA ARG A 95 28.06 -1.20 -6.23
C ARG A 95 28.50 -0.58 -7.55
N GLN A 96 28.23 0.68 -7.74
CA GLN A 96 28.55 1.42 -8.98
C GLN A 96 29.73 2.38 -8.84
N ALA A 97 30.44 2.37 -7.69
CA ALA A 97 31.47 3.34 -7.38
C ALA A 97 32.55 3.45 -8.48
N ASN A 98 33.06 2.30 -8.97
CA ASN A 98 34.04 2.27 -10.04
C ASN A 98 33.50 2.79 -11.37
N LEU A 99 32.21 2.50 -11.69
CA LEU A 99 31.58 2.97 -12.95
C LEU A 99 31.29 4.46 -12.92
N LEU A 100 31.00 4.99 -11.74
CA LEU A 100 30.65 6.40 -11.51
C LEU A 100 31.89 7.25 -11.20
N ASP A 101 33.06 6.63 -11.12
CA ASP A 101 34.32 7.28 -10.73
C ASP A 101 34.20 8.08 -9.41
N ILE A 102 33.63 7.43 -8.38
CA ILE A 102 33.42 8.04 -7.05
C ILE A 102 34.09 7.19 -5.96
N GLU A 103 34.61 7.85 -4.95
CA GLU A 103 35.11 7.21 -3.72
C GLU A 103 33.94 7.04 -2.73
N TYR A 104 33.23 5.91 -2.82
CA TYR A 104 32.11 5.59 -1.92
C TYR A 104 32.11 4.12 -1.57
N SER A 105 32.66 3.77 -0.40
CA SER A 105 32.99 2.38 -0.03
C SER A 105 32.11 1.79 1.07
N TYR A 106 31.37 2.61 1.82
CA TYR A 106 30.53 2.13 2.92
C TYR A 106 29.17 2.80 2.96
N ASN A 107 28.19 2.13 3.58
CA ASN A 107 26.83 2.65 3.71
C ASN A 107 26.62 3.25 5.10
N PRO A 108 26.57 4.59 5.24
CA PRO A 108 26.39 5.25 6.53
C PRO A 108 25.03 4.96 7.19
N PHE A 109 24.04 4.47 6.43
CA PHE A 109 22.69 4.18 6.90
C PHE A 109 22.48 2.69 7.24
N ALA A 110 23.50 1.84 7.13
CA ALA A 110 23.35 0.39 7.28
C ALA A 110 22.99 -0.01 8.72
N ASN A 111 23.74 0.47 9.69
CA ASN A 111 23.72 0.04 11.09
C ASN A 111 23.23 1.19 12.01
N ILE A 112 22.22 1.92 11.60
CA ILE A 112 21.61 2.95 12.45
C ILE A 112 20.83 2.24 13.55
N ASN A 113 21.17 2.50 14.81
CA ASN A 113 20.45 2.05 15.99
C ASN A 113 19.13 2.83 16.11
N PHE A 114 18.22 2.49 15.23
CA PHE A 114 16.87 2.98 15.23
C PHE A 114 15.96 1.75 15.07
N MET A 115 15.47 1.27 16.19
CA MET A 115 14.42 0.26 16.26
C MET A 115 13.15 0.96 16.73
N PRO A 116 12.31 1.48 15.81
CA PRO A 116 10.94 1.70 16.20
C PRO A 116 10.36 0.32 16.48
N GLU A 117 9.70 0.15 17.61
CA GLU A 117 8.81 -0.97 17.83
C GLU A 117 7.64 -0.89 16.85
N THR A 118 7.90 -1.23 15.60
CA THR A 118 6.83 -1.45 14.63
C THR A 118 6.40 -2.89 14.81
N SER A 119 5.25 -3.09 15.40
CA SER A 119 4.62 -4.41 15.38
C SER A 119 4.58 -4.90 13.93
N PHE A 120 5.03 -6.13 13.71
CA PHE A 120 4.83 -6.80 12.43
C PHE A 120 3.34 -6.98 12.14
N TYR A 121 2.56 -7.15 13.19
CA TYR A 121 1.12 -7.39 13.14
C TYR A 121 0.36 -6.07 12.94
N ILE A 122 -0.80 -6.16 12.32
CA ILE A 122 -1.71 -5.02 12.16
C ILE A 122 -2.40 -4.81 13.52
N ASP A 123 -2.45 -3.55 13.94
CA ASP A 123 -3.17 -3.16 15.15
C ASP A 123 -4.67 -3.39 14.98
N SER A 124 -5.34 -3.88 16.04
CA SER A 124 -6.77 -4.18 16.02
C SER A 124 -7.64 -2.97 15.68
N SER A 125 -7.22 -1.76 16.04
CA SER A 125 -7.91 -0.52 15.66
C SER A 125 -7.97 -0.26 14.16
N HIS A 126 -7.22 -1.04 13.36
CA HIS A 126 -7.18 -0.98 11.90
C HIS A 126 -7.78 -2.22 11.22
N VAL A 127 -8.54 -3.03 11.97
CA VAL A 127 -9.15 -4.27 11.48
C VAL A 127 -10.60 -4.34 11.95
N PRO A 128 -11.54 -3.66 11.27
CA PRO A 128 -12.96 -3.75 11.61
C PRO A 128 -13.45 -5.20 11.51
N ASP A 129 -14.31 -5.60 12.42
CA ASP A 129 -14.96 -6.90 12.42
C ASP A 129 -16.09 -7.01 11.38
N ILE A 130 -16.69 -8.19 11.24
CA ILE A 130 -17.74 -8.44 10.24
C ILE A 130 -18.98 -7.59 10.48
N THR A 131 -19.32 -7.29 11.74
CA THR A 131 -20.48 -6.48 12.12
C THR A 131 -20.24 -5.00 11.79
N GLU A 132 -19.05 -4.53 12.04
CA GLU A 132 -18.61 -3.18 11.67
C GLU A 132 -18.60 -3.01 10.14
N LEU A 133 -18.08 -4.02 9.40
CA LEU A 133 -18.09 -4.03 7.93
C LEU A 133 -19.51 -3.97 7.37
N ASP A 134 -20.45 -4.73 7.94
CA ASP A 134 -21.85 -4.72 7.52
C ASP A 134 -22.52 -3.37 7.82
N THR A 135 -22.24 -2.78 8.97
CA THR A 135 -22.72 -1.45 9.35
C THR A 135 -22.22 -0.38 8.38
N LEU A 136 -20.92 -0.42 8.03
CA LEU A 136 -20.33 0.51 7.07
C LEU A 136 -20.96 0.37 5.68
N LEU A 137 -21.16 -0.86 5.22
CA LEU A 137 -21.79 -1.12 3.93
C LEU A 137 -23.26 -0.62 3.92
N SER A 138 -24.01 -0.87 4.98
CA SER A 138 -25.38 -0.39 5.13
C SER A 138 -25.45 1.14 5.14
N HIS A 139 -24.57 1.82 5.83
CA HIS A 139 -24.50 3.28 5.84
C HIS A 139 -24.19 3.85 4.43
N ALA A 140 -23.34 3.18 3.66
CA ALA A 140 -23.03 3.60 2.29
C ALA A 140 -24.21 3.48 1.31
N SER A 141 -25.29 2.80 1.65
CA SER A 141 -26.44 2.55 0.75
C SER A 141 -27.07 3.83 0.20
N SER A 142 -26.92 4.96 0.90
CA SER A 142 -27.38 6.28 0.45
C SER A 142 -26.53 6.90 -0.66
N ASP A 143 -25.30 6.40 -0.89
CA ASP A 143 -24.38 6.86 -1.92
C ASP A 143 -23.99 5.69 -2.83
N PRO A 144 -24.56 5.57 -4.03
CA PRO A 144 -24.34 4.41 -4.92
C PRO A 144 -22.88 4.19 -5.31
N GLU A 145 -22.06 5.26 -5.38
CA GLU A 145 -20.64 5.15 -5.70
C GLU A 145 -19.87 4.50 -4.54
N LEU A 146 -20.05 5.02 -3.33
CA LEU A 146 -19.40 4.47 -2.13
C LEU A 146 -19.92 3.09 -1.76
N TYR A 147 -21.21 2.82 -2.00
CA TYR A 147 -21.78 1.51 -1.78
C TYR A 147 -21.11 0.44 -2.65
N LEU A 148 -20.95 0.71 -3.96
CA LEU A 148 -20.22 -0.19 -4.85
C LEU A 148 -18.74 -0.28 -4.48
N VAL A 149 -18.08 0.83 -4.12
CA VAL A 149 -16.68 0.82 -3.66
C VAL A 149 -16.52 -0.07 -2.44
N LEU A 150 -17.36 0.07 -1.42
CA LEU A 150 -17.28 -0.76 -0.21
C LEU A 150 -17.61 -2.23 -0.52
N ALA A 151 -18.58 -2.52 -1.37
CA ALA A 151 -18.87 -3.88 -1.81
C ALA A 151 -17.64 -4.52 -2.48
N LEU A 152 -16.93 -3.81 -3.35
CA LEU A 152 -15.70 -4.28 -4.00
C LEU A 152 -14.54 -4.43 -2.99
N VAL A 153 -14.40 -3.55 -2.01
CA VAL A 153 -13.39 -3.69 -0.94
C VAL A 153 -13.68 -4.90 -0.07
N ILE A 154 -14.92 -5.05 0.40
CA ILE A 154 -15.29 -6.08 1.39
C ILE A 154 -15.39 -7.46 0.75
N LYS A 155 -16.10 -7.58 -0.38
CA LYS A 155 -16.37 -8.88 -1.03
C LYS A 155 -15.21 -9.35 -1.92
N CYS A 156 -14.53 -8.42 -2.59
CA CYS A 156 -13.46 -8.73 -3.54
C CYS A 156 -12.04 -8.44 -2.99
N GLY A 157 -11.92 -7.83 -1.82
CA GLY A 157 -10.64 -7.51 -1.18
C GLY A 157 -9.78 -6.54 -2.00
N LEU A 158 -10.41 -5.71 -2.86
CA LEU A 158 -9.70 -4.80 -3.74
C LEU A 158 -9.10 -3.62 -2.97
N SER A 159 -7.93 -3.18 -3.39
CA SER A 159 -7.36 -1.92 -2.93
C SER A 159 -7.99 -0.73 -3.66
N THR A 160 -7.99 0.45 -3.03
CA THR A 160 -8.45 1.69 -3.66
C THR A 160 -7.77 1.99 -4.99
N GLY A 161 -6.47 1.65 -5.10
CA GLY A 161 -5.72 1.82 -6.33
C GLY A 161 -6.19 0.90 -7.46
N GLU A 162 -6.59 -0.33 -7.16
CA GLU A 162 -7.17 -1.26 -8.13
C GLU A 162 -8.56 -0.77 -8.55
N ILE A 163 -9.41 -0.42 -7.59
CA ILE A 163 -10.78 0.06 -7.83
C ILE A 163 -10.78 1.25 -8.79
N CYS A 164 -9.92 2.24 -8.58
CA CYS A 164 -9.83 3.42 -9.45
C CYS A 164 -9.39 3.11 -10.89
N GLN A 165 -8.87 1.91 -11.18
CA GLN A 165 -8.40 1.52 -12.52
C GLN A 165 -9.32 0.53 -13.22
N ILE A 166 -10.39 0.06 -12.57
CA ILE A 166 -11.36 -0.87 -13.16
C ILE A 166 -12.01 -0.21 -14.39
N ARG A 167 -12.05 -0.95 -15.49
CA ARG A 167 -12.75 -0.57 -16.71
C ARG A 167 -14.04 -1.37 -16.85
N MET A 168 -15.00 -0.83 -17.55
CA MET A 168 -16.23 -1.58 -17.86
C MET A 168 -15.95 -2.85 -18.67
N SER A 169 -14.92 -2.85 -19.52
CA SER A 169 -14.46 -4.01 -20.28
C SER A 169 -13.75 -5.08 -19.45
N ASP A 170 -13.44 -4.83 -18.18
CA ASP A 170 -12.77 -5.81 -17.32
C ASP A 170 -13.76 -6.82 -16.71
N PHE A 171 -15.07 -6.57 -16.84
CA PHE A 171 -16.12 -7.49 -16.42
C PHE A 171 -16.44 -8.48 -17.57
N PHE A 172 -16.46 -9.78 -17.26
CA PHE A 172 -16.75 -10.81 -18.23
C PHE A 172 -17.44 -12.02 -17.59
N LEU A 173 -18.04 -12.86 -18.42
CA LEU A 173 -18.55 -14.15 -17.99
C LEU A 173 -17.56 -15.24 -18.43
N ASP A 174 -17.35 -16.23 -17.58
CA ASP A 174 -16.58 -17.41 -17.97
C ASP A 174 -17.40 -18.32 -18.93
N SER A 175 -16.82 -19.43 -19.36
CA SER A 175 -17.46 -20.38 -20.28
C SER A 175 -18.73 -21.05 -19.73
N ILE A 176 -18.96 -20.95 -18.40
CA ILE A 176 -20.10 -21.55 -17.70
C ILE A 176 -21.12 -20.46 -17.31
N GLY A 177 -20.80 -19.18 -17.57
CA GLY A 177 -21.69 -18.04 -17.29
C GLY A 177 -21.48 -17.41 -15.90
N TYR A 178 -20.41 -17.73 -15.18
CA TYR A 178 -20.09 -17.04 -13.94
C TYR A 178 -19.45 -15.68 -14.19
N PRO A 179 -19.81 -14.66 -13.39
CA PRO A 179 -19.24 -13.32 -13.51
C PRO A 179 -17.84 -13.25 -12.91
N TYR A 180 -16.92 -12.66 -13.65
CA TYR A 180 -15.54 -12.41 -13.28
C TYR A 180 -15.17 -10.93 -13.50
N LEU A 181 -14.20 -10.48 -12.73
CA LEU A 181 -13.56 -9.18 -12.88
C LEU A 181 -12.05 -9.39 -13.07
N LYS A 182 -11.52 -8.89 -14.16
CA LYS A 182 -10.08 -8.85 -14.43
C LYS A 182 -9.45 -7.66 -13.74
N ILE A 183 -8.50 -7.92 -12.87
CA ILE A 183 -7.72 -6.88 -12.19
C ILE A 183 -6.33 -6.81 -12.81
N ALA A 184 -6.02 -5.69 -13.47
CA ALA A 184 -4.69 -5.39 -14.00
C ALA A 184 -4.13 -4.14 -13.29
N PHE A 185 -3.17 -4.33 -12.39
CA PHE A 185 -2.63 -3.24 -11.60
C PHE A 185 -1.14 -3.41 -11.30
N LYS A 186 -0.34 -2.36 -11.53
CA LYS A 186 1.12 -2.34 -11.28
C LYS A 186 1.87 -3.53 -11.92
N GLY A 187 1.51 -3.89 -13.14
CA GLY A 187 2.16 -4.97 -13.88
C GLY A 187 1.79 -6.39 -13.43
N LYS A 188 0.80 -6.53 -12.56
CA LYS A 188 0.19 -7.82 -12.19
C LYS A 188 -1.21 -7.91 -12.74
N SER A 189 -1.64 -9.11 -13.10
CA SER A 189 -3.01 -9.38 -13.54
C SER A 189 -3.54 -10.62 -12.84
N ARG A 190 -4.82 -10.60 -12.48
CA ARG A 190 -5.57 -11.73 -11.97
C ARG A 190 -7.05 -11.59 -12.30
N ASP A 191 -7.73 -12.70 -12.41
CA ASP A 191 -9.18 -12.76 -12.58
C ASP A 191 -9.80 -13.20 -11.26
N ILE A 192 -10.81 -12.48 -10.81
CA ILE A 192 -11.52 -12.78 -9.56
C ILE A 192 -12.98 -13.06 -9.88
N LYS A 193 -13.52 -14.13 -9.32
CA LYS A 193 -14.95 -14.40 -9.36
C LYS A 193 -15.68 -13.40 -8.48
N ILE A 194 -16.74 -12.77 -8.99
CA ILE A 194 -17.60 -11.87 -8.22
C ILE A 194 -18.92 -12.54 -7.90
N SER A 195 -19.46 -12.23 -6.73
CA SER A 195 -20.75 -12.78 -6.28
C SER A 195 -21.94 -12.05 -6.91
N SER A 196 -23.10 -12.71 -6.95
CA SER A 196 -24.31 -12.14 -7.55
C SER A 196 -24.72 -10.81 -6.90
N ASP A 197 -24.61 -10.68 -5.60
CA ASP A 197 -24.91 -9.44 -4.87
C ASP A 197 -24.02 -8.26 -5.34
N VAL A 198 -22.74 -8.51 -5.60
CA VAL A 198 -21.83 -7.48 -6.16
C VAL A 198 -22.23 -7.13 -7.61
N VAL A 199 -22.66 -8.12 -8.39
CA VAL A 199 -23.16 -7.89 -9.77
C VAL A 199 -24.43 -7.04 -9.75
N ASP A 200 -25.35 -7.28 -8.82
CA ASP A 200 -26.59 -6.50 -8.69
C ASP A 200 -26.28 -5.03 -8.32
N ILE A 201 -25.38 -4.80 -7.39
CA ILE A 201 -24.92 -3.45 -7.01
C ILE A 201 -24.22 -2.77 -8.21
N LEU A 202 -23.38 -3.50 -8.93
CA LEU A 202 -22.70 -3.00 -10.13
C LEU A 202 -23.70 -2.57 -11.21
N ASN A 203 -24.69 -3.40 -11.49
CA ASN A 203 -25.73 -3.12 -12.49
C ASN A 203 -26.56 -1.89 -12.09
N ALA A 204 -26.96 -1.78 -10.82
CA ALA A 204 -27.66 -0.63 -10.30
C ALA A 204 -26.84 0.66 -10.46
N TYR A 205 -25.55 0.61 -10.11
CA TYR A 205 -24.63 1.73 -10.29
C TYR A 205 -24.44 2.09 -11.76
N ALA A 206 -24.21 1.10 -12.63
CA ALA A 206 -23.99 1.31 -14.06
C ALA A 206 -25.22 1.93 -14.74
N ASN A 207 -26.42 1.50 -14.38
CA ASN A 207 -27.67 2.08 -14.88
C ASN A 207 -27.86 3.53 -14.44
N LEU A 208 -27.43 3.88 -13.22
CA LEU A 208 -27.57 5.24 -12.68
C LEU A 208 -26.52 6.21 -13.23
N LYS A 209 -25.26 5.79 -13.32
CA LYS A 209 -24.11 6.65 -13.66
C LYS A 209 -23.69 6.57 -15.11
N CYS A 210 -24.05 5.51 -15.82
CA CYS A 210 -23.68 5.26 -17.22
C CYS A 210 -22.18 5.46 -17.51
N PRO A 211 -21.28 4.77 -16.78
CA PRO A 211 -19.85 4.93 -16.97
C PRO A 211 -19.44 4.53 -18.38
N SER A 212 -18.49 5.26 -18.98
CA SER A 212 -18.10 5.02 -20.39
C SER A 212 -16.94 4.06 -20.53
N THR A 213 -15.79 4.36 -19.92
CA THR A 213 -14.57 3.56 -20.03
C THR A 213 -14.17 2.97 -18.69
N TYR A 214 -14.10 3.80 -17.65
CA TYR A 214 -13.75 3.36 -16.30
C TYR A 214 -15.00 3.23 -15.47
N LEU A 215 -15.01 2.27 -14.55
CA LEU A 215 -16.14 2.09 -13.63
C LEU A 215 -16.39 3.36 -12.81
N PHE A 216 -15.32 3.97 -12.31
CA PHE A 216 -15.35 5.24 -11.58
C PHE A 216 -14.62 6.32 -12.37
N GLU A 217 -15.39 7.25 -12.91
CA GLU A 217 -14.90 8.32 -13.78
C GLU A 217 -15.01 9.69 -13.13
N ASN A 218 -14.01 10.54 -13.38
CA ASN A 218 -14.13 11.95 -13.10
C ASN A 218 -14.91 12.68 -14.22
N ARG A 219 -15.15 13.99 -14.04
CA ARG A 219 -15.87 14.82 -15.03
C ARG A 219 -15.26 14.81 -16.42
N ASN A 220 -13.97 14.51 -16.52
CA ASN A 220 -13.23 14.46 -17.80
C ASN A 220 -13.15 13.03 -18.38
N LYS A 221 -14.00 12.10 -17.94
CA LYS A 221 -14.01 10.69 -18.37
C LYS A 221 -12.68 9.95 -18.16
N LYS A 222 -11.85 10.44 -17.23
CA LYS A 222 -10.61 9.80 -16.78
C LYS A 222 -10.89 9.02 -15.50
N PRO A 223 -10.03 8.01 -15.17
CA PRO A 223 -10.20 7.25 -13.93
C PRO A 223 -10.19 8.18 -12.73
N LEU A 224 -11.02 7.88 -11.75
CA LEU A 224 -11.06 8.59 -10.47
C LEU A 224 -9.69 8.43 -9.78
N ARG A 225 -9.19 9.49 -9.15
CA ARG A 225 -7.94 9.40 -8.39
C ARG A 225 -8.22 8.86 -7.00
N VAL A 226 -7.32 8.02 -6.49
CA VAL A 226 -7.41 7.45 -5.14
C VAL A 226 -7.71 8.53 -4.09
N ARG A 227 -7.00 9.66 -4.15
CA ARG A 227 -7.20 10.78 -3.21
C ARG A 227 -8.62 11.37 -3.27
N ASP A 228 -9.24 11.40 -4.44
CA ASP A 228 -10.60 11.95 -4.59
C ASP A 228 -11.62 10.96 -4.04
N LEU A 229 -11.40 9.65 -4.25
CA LEU A 229 -12.21 8.60 -3.66
C LEU A 229 -12.09 8.57 -2.12
N GLU A 230 -10.89 8.66 -1.58
CA GLU A 230 -10.65 8.72 -0.13
C GLU A 230 -11.32 9.96 0.49
N ARG A 231 -11.25 11.11 -0.19
CA ARG A 231 -11.93 12.33 0.26
C ARG A 231 -13.46 12.19 0.22
N HIS A 232 -13.99 11.54 -0.81
CA HIS A 232 -15.42 11.27 -0.91
C HIS A 232 -15.86 10.36 0.24
N TYR A 233 -15.12 9.28 0.50
CA TYR A 233 -15.36 8.39 1.64
C TYR A 233 -15.33 9.16 2.97
N GLN A 234 -14.28 9.94 3.25
CA GLN A 234 -14.16 10.73 4.48
C GLN A 234 -15.29 11.74 4.68
N LYS A 235 -15.88 12.24 3.60
CA LYS A 235 -17.01 13.17 3.69
C LYS A 235 -18.30 12.49 4.15
N LEU A 236 -18.58 11.26 3.71
CA LEU A 236 -19.75 10.49 4.14
C LEU A 236 -19.53 9.86 5.53
N PHE A 237 -18.31 9.43 5.81
CA PHE A 237 -17.91 8.71 7.02
C PHE A 237 -17.01 9.59 7.92
N PHE A 238 -17.41 10.85 8.13
CA PHE A 238 -16.59 11.83 8.87
C PHE A 238 -16.41 11.48 10.35
N ASP A 239 -17.29 10.69 10.92
CA ASP A 239 -17.33 10.20 12.31
C ASP A 239 -16.72 8.79 12.47
N VAL A 240 -16.34 8.14 11.37
CA VAL A 240 -15.76 6.81 11.37
C VAL A 240 -14.24 6.89 11.35
N SER A 241 -13.60 6.16 12.27
CA SER A 241 -12.12 6.11 12.37
C SER A 241 -11.46 5.26 11.28
N TYR A 242 -12.19 4.33 10.65
CA TYR A 242 -11.65 3.43 9.65
C TYR A 242 -11.44 4.09 8.29
N THR A 243 -10.28 3.84 7.69
CA THR A 243 -10.00 4.18 6.29
C THR A 243 -10.45 3.05 5.35
N LEU A 244 -10.53 3.31 4.04
CA LEU A 244 -10.78 2.25 3.04
C LEU A 244 -9.73 1.12 3.10
N SER A 245 -8.51 1.43 3.53
CA SER A 245 -7.47 0.42 3.75
C SER A 245 -7.76 -0.44 4.99
N ASP A 246 -8.31 0.14 6.05
CA ASP A 246 -8.68 -0.59 7.27
C ASP A 246 -9.89 -1.50 7.00
N ILE A 247 -10.87 -1.03 6.22
CA ILE A 247 -12.00 -1.85 5.76
C ILE A 247 -11.51 -3.06 4.97
N ARG A 248 -10.52 -2.85 4.07
CA ARG A 248 -9.88 -3.96 3.37
C ARG A 248 -9.17 -4.93 4.31
N ASN A 249 -8.52 -4.42 5.36
CA ASN A 249 -7.88 -5.26 6.37
C ASN A 249 -8.92 -6.13 7.09
N GLY A 250 -10.06 -5.57 7.50
CA GLY A 250 -11.16 -6.31 8.09
C GLY A 250 -11.70 -7.41 7.16
N ALA A 251 -11.90 -7.10 5.89
CA ALA A 251 -12.33 -8.06 4.87
C ALA A 251 -11.32 -9.22 4.73
N ILE A 252 -10.03 -8.94 4.73
CA ILE A 252 -8.97 -9.97 4.67
C ILE A 252 -8.98 -10.82 5.94
N ALA A 253 -9.10 -10.22 7.12
CA ALA A 253 -9.21 -10.95 8.38
C ALA A 253 -10.43 -11.87 8.39
N ALA A 254 -11.58 -11.39 7.90
CA ALA A 254 -12.79 -12.18 7.77
C ALA A 254 -12.64 -13.38 6.80
N MET A 255 -11.96 -13.21 5.66
CA MET A 255 -11.64 -14.30 4.73
C MET A 255 -10.76 -15.37 5.40
N LEU A 256 -9.75 -14.95 6.14
CA LEU A 256 -8.85 -15.86 6.85
C LEU A 256 -9.56 -16.59 8.01
N ALA A 257 -10.45 -15.89 8.73
CA ALA A 257 -11.24 -16.45 9.82
C ALA A 257 -12.23 -17.55 9.36
N GLN A 258 -12.59 -17.58 8.07
CA GLN A 258 -13.39 -18.65 7.47
C GLN A 258 -12.59 -19.93 7.20
N GLY A 259 -11.32 -19.98 7.57
CA GLY A 259 -10.46 -21.14 7.33
C GLY A 259 -10.00 -21.31 5.89
N ILE A 260 -10.16 -20.30 5.05
CA ILE A 260 -9.64 -20.33 3.67
C ILE A 260 -8.10 -20.35 3.73
N PRO A 261 -7.43 -21.28 3.01
CA PRO A 261 -5.98 -21.38 3.03
C PRO A 261 -5.31 -20.05 2.66
N GLN A 262 -4.30 -19.62 3.43
CA GLN A 262 -3.60 -18.34 3.19
C GLN A 262 -3.08 -18.19 1.77
N ALA A 263 -2.62 -19.29 1.14
CA ALA A 263 -2.17 -19.26 -0.25
C ALA A 263 -3.31 -18.90 -1.23
N ALA A 264 -4.53 -19.40 -0.99
CA ALA A 264 -5.70 -19.10 -1.81
C ALA A 264 -6.14 -17.64 -1.61
N VAL A 265 -6.18 -17.15 -0.37
CA VAL A 265 -6.47 -15.75 -0.06
C VAL A 265 -5.42 -14.83 -0.70
N ALA A 266 -4.14 -15.16 -0.60
CA ALA A 266 -3.05 -14.39 -1.19
C ALA A 266 -3.18 -14.31 -2.72
N ALA A 267 -3.46 -15.43 -3.39
CA ALA A 267 -3.68 -15.49 -4.82
C ALA A 267 -4.89 -14.63 -5.25
N TYR A 268 -6.00 -14.76 -4.54
CA TYR A 268 -7.23 -13.97 -4.77
C TYR A 268 -6.98 -12.47 -4.63
N LEU A 269 -6.24 -12.05 -3.60
CA LEU A 269 -5.91 -10.65 -3.33
C LEU A 269 -4.75 -10.11 -4.19
N GLY A 270 -3.99 -10.96 -4.89
CA GLY A 270 -2.80 -10.58 -5.66
C GLY A 270 -1.61 -10.13 -4.80
N ILE A 271 -1.50 -10.67 -3.58
CA ILE A 271 -0.43 -10.37 -2.61
C ILE A 271 0.41 -11.62 -2.30
N THR A 272 1.47 -11.46 -1.54
CA THR A 272 2.27 -12.62 -1.10
C THR A 272 1.70 -13.25 0.16
N PRO A 273 1.76 -14.59 0.33
CA PRO A 273 1.30 -15.24 1.58
C PRO A 273 2.01 -14.70 2.83
N VAL A 274 3.29 -14.37 2.74
CA VAL A 274 4.05 -13.78 3.85
C VAL A 274 3.41 -12.48 4.36
N TRP A 275 2.80 -11.69 3.46
CA TRP A 275 2.13 -10.47 3.85
C TRP A 275 0.90 -10.73 4.73
N LEU A 276 0.21 -11.86 4.56
CA LEU A 276 -0.97 -12.24 5.33
C LEU A 276 -0.66 -12.59 6.79
N ARG A 277 0.59 -12.97 7.10
CA ARG A 277 1.01 -13.25 8.49
C ARG A 277 0.78 -12.05 9.42
N ARG A 278 0.64 -10.86 8.89
CA ARG A 278 0.32 -9.65 9.67
C ARG A 278 -1.05 -9.72 10.34
N PHE A 279 -1.92 -10.62 9.88
CA PHE A 279 -3.27 -10.84 10.41
C PHE A 279 -3.35 -11.98 11.41
N GLU A 280 -2.28 -12.72 11.68
CA GLU A 280 -2.29 -13.87 12.60
C GLU A 280 -3.01 -13.60 13.93
N PRO A 281 -2.84 -12.41 14.59
CA PRO A 281 -3.56 -12.13 15.85
C PRO A 281 -5.07 -11.93 15.68
N HIS A 282 -5.55 -11.70 14.46
CA HIS A 282 -6.97 -11.43 14.15
C HIS A 282 -7.70 -12.67 13.60
N ILE A 283 -6.96 -13.76 13.41
CA ILE A 283 -7.55 -15.05 13.03
C ILE A 283 -7.89 -15.75 14.34
N PRO A 284 -9.17 -16.09 14.60
CA PRO A 284 -9.49 -16.94 15.73
C PRO A 284 -8.58 -18.16 15.70
N GLU A 285 -7.96 -18.52 16.84
CA GLU A 285 -7.35 -19.82 16.97
C GLU A 285 -8.45 -20.81 16.60
N MET A 286 -8.42 -21.32 15.39
CA MET A 286 -9.15 -22.52 15.05
C MET A 286 -8.53 -23.56 15.99
N GLY A 287 -9.22 -23.82 17.10
CA GLY A 287 -8.83 -24.88 18.00
C GLY A 287 -8.48 -26.02 17.08
N LEU A 288 -7.29 -26.59 17.23
CA LEU A 288 -6.84 -27.73 16.45
C LEU A 288 -7.99 -28.71 16.48
N GLN A 289 -8.94 -28.57 15.54
CA GLN A 289 -9.88 -29.66 15.29
C GLN A 289 -8.95 -30.78 14.92
N ALA A 290 -8.89 -31.74 15.83
CA ALA A 290 -8.04 -32.90 15.73
C ALA A 290 -8.15 -33.34 14.26
N ILE A 291 -7.02 -33.29 13.54
CA ILE A 291 -6.99 -33.69 12.14
C ILE A 291 -7.64 -35.06 12.18
N ASP A 292 -8.84 -35.16 11.62
CA ASP A 292 -9.54 -36.43 11.56
C ASP A 292 -8.77 -37.32 10.57
N LEU A 293 -7.81 -38.03 11.12
CA LEU A 293 -6.96 -38.96 10.37
C LEU A 293 -7.79 -40.06 9.69
N ASN A 294 -9.05 -40.26 10.12
CA ASN A 294 -9.98 -41.21 9.49
C ASN A 294 -10.45 -40.71 8.10
N ARG A 295 -10.27 -39.42 7.78
CA ARG A 295 -10.51 -38.89 6.44
C ARG A 295 -9.39 -39.23 5.44
N ILE A 296 -8.24 -39.71 5.93
CA ILE A 296 -7.15 -40.15 5.07
C ILE A 296 -7.31 -41.65 4.85
N THR A 297 -7.98 -42.05 3.77
CA THR A 297 -8.13 -43.45 3.40
C THR A 297 -6.93 -43.88 2.57
N ILE A 298 -6.05 -44.70 3.18
CA ILE A 298 -4.94 -45.33 2.46
C ILE A 298 -5.42 -46.71 2.03
N LYS A 299 -5.64 -46.89 0.71
CA LYS A 299 -6.18 -48.15 0.15
C LYS A 299 -5.34 -49.40 0.43
N SER A 300 -4.07 -49.24 0.76
CA SER A 300 -3.18 -50.37 1.12
C SER A 300 -3.28 -50.80 2.57
N LEU A 301 -4.08 -50.11 3.41
CA LEU A 301 -4.30 -50.43 4.84
C LEU A 301 -5.71 -50.96 5.12
N GLY A 302 -6.53 -51.19 4.07
CA GLY A 302 -7.87 -51.73 4.16
C GLY A 302 -7.95 -53.20 3.78
#